data_8b7d4a914b88305070d46af67dcbbe11
#
_entry.id   8b7d4a914b88305070d46af67dcbbe11
#
_cell.length_a   1.000
_cell.length_b   1.000
_cell.length_c   1.000
_cell.angle_alpha   90.00
_cell.angle_beta   90.00
_cell.angle_gamma   90.00
#
_symmetry.space_group_name_H-M   'P 1'
#
loop_
_entity.id
_entity.type
_entity.pdbx_description
1 polymer ?
#
loop_
_entity_poly.entity_id
_entity_poly.type
_entity_poly.pdbx_seq_one_letter_code
_entity_poly.pdbx_strand_id
1 'polypeptide(L)'
;MGKRSDFERKPRDFYPTPIEAVTPLLSHLNEHFMFVEPCAGNGALVNHLETKGLCTWASDIEPQADGIFTYDYNELTEEELIEADYIITNPPWDRKILHPTIVHLSKQKPTWLLFDSDWIDTKQSIPYMTMCSKIVSVGRIKWFGNMTGKDNCAWYLFDKEVNNTIFYGRT
;
A
#
# COMPACT_ATOMS: atom_id res chain seq x y z
N MET A 1 -18.81 -6.91 -14.85
CA MET A 1 -17.39 -6.57 -15.08
C MET A 1 -17.30 -5.06 -15.28
N GLY A 2 -16.69 -4.34 -14.33
CA GLY A 2 -16.38 -2.93 -14.49
C GLY A 2 -15.36 -2.74 -15.61
N LYS A 3 -15.62 -1.87 -16.60
CA LYS A 3 -14.60 -1.43 -17.54
C LYS A 3 -13.47 -0.79 -16.72
N ARG A 4 -12.24 -1.28 -16.90
CA ARG A 4 -11.05 -0.58 -16.40
C ARG A 4 -11.07 0.88 -16.87
N SER A 5 -10.62 1.78 -16.01
CA SER A 5 -10.54 3.20 -16.35
C SER A 5 -9.68 3.41 -17.58
N ASP A 6 -10.23 4.12 -18.58
CA ASP A 6 -9.52 4.51 -19.83
C ASP A 6 -8.58 5.73 -19.60
N PHE A 7 -8.05 5.92 -18.37
CA PHE A 7 -7.08 6.98 -18.10
C PHE A 7 -5.73 6.60 -18.69
N GLU A 8 -5.10 7.56 -19.37
CA GLU A 8 -3.68 7.50 -19.63
C GLU A 8 -2.96 7.36 -18.28
N ARG A 9 -2.31 6.20 -18.06
CA ARG A 9 -1.59 5.97 -16.81
C ARG A 9 -0.46 6.97 -16.69
N LYS A 10 -0.36 7.61 -15.54
CA LYS A 10 0.81 8.45 -15.26
C LYS A 10 2.08 7.59 -15.26
N PRO A 11 3.21 8.16 -15.69
CA PRO A 11 4.49 7.47 -15.58
C PRO A 11 4.68 6.90 -14.18
N ARG A 12 5.07 5.62 -14.10
CA ARG A 12 5.35 4.89 -12.85
C ARG A 12 4.18 4.79 -11.87
N ASP A 13 2.93 4.89 -12.36
CA ASP A 13 1.71 4.83 -11.53
C ASP A 13 1.73 5.82 -10.35
N PHE A 14 2.30 7.02 -10.56
CA PHE A 14 2.36 8.05 -9.52
C PHE A 14 0.98 8.66 -9.25
N TYR A 15 0.38 8.24 -8.14
CA TYR A 15 -0.90 8.73 -7.64
C TYR A 15 -0.79 9.07 -6.16
N PRO A 16 -0.78 10.37 -5.77
CA PRO A 16 -0.80 10.76 -4.38
C PRO A 16 -1.98 10.11 -3.65
N THR A 17 -1.70 9.43 -2.55
CA THR A 17 -2.74 8.70 -1.80
C THR A 17 -3.61 9.70 -1.03
N PRO A 18 -4.92 9.82 -1.33
CA PRO A 18 -5.79 10.76 -0.64
C PRO A 18 -6.17 10.25 0.75
N ILE A 19 -6.55 11.17 1.64
CA ILE A 19 -6.91 10.84 3.04
C ILE A 19 -8.07 9.85 3.13
N GLU A 20 -9.02 9.88 2.20
CA GLU A 20 -10.15 8.98 2.16
C GLU A 20 -9.73 7.51 1.97
N ALA A 21 -8.58 7.27 1.35
CA ALA A 21 -8.01 5.94 1.23
C ALA A 21 -7.33 5.48 2.52
N VAL A 22 -6.80 6.41 3.30
CA VAL A 22 -6.03 6.12 4.53
C VAL A 22 -6.93 5.92 5.74
N THR A 23 -8.02 6.69 5.85
CA THR A 23 -8.93 6.67 7.00
C THR A 23 -9.38 5.25 7.40
N PRO A 24 -9.81 4.36 6.47
CA PRO A 24 -10.21 3.00 6.85
C PRO A 24 -9.07 2.16 7.45
N LEU A 25 -7.83 2.43 7.08
CA LEU A 25 -6.66 1.70 7.59
C LEU A 25 -6.37 2.02 9.06
N LEU A 26 -6.59 3.27 9.48
CA LEU A 26 -6.12 3.78 10.78
C LEU A 26 -6.64 2.98 11.98
N SER A 27 -7.83 2.39 11.91
CA SER A 27 -8.40 1.55 12.98
C SER A 27 -7.77 0.16 13.08
N HIS A 28 -6.96 -0.22 12.09
CA HIS A 28 -6.28 -1.52 12.02
C HIS A 28 -4.80 -1.44 12.38
N LEU A 29 -4.32 -0.24 12.69
CA LEU A 29 -2.96 0.01 13.13
C LEU A 29 -2.91 0.15 14.66
N ASN A 30 -1.78 -0.22 15.25
CA ASN A 30 -1.54 -0.06 16.69
C ASN A 30 -1.55 1.44 17.06
N GLU A 31 -1.76 1.76 18.33
CA GLU A 31 -1.49 3.10 18.82
C GLU A 31 0.02 3.38 18.74
N HIS A 32 0.38 4.58 18.25
CA HIS A 32 1.79 5.03 18.13
C HIS A 32 2.67 4.09 17.30
N PHE A 33 2.13 3.53 16.21
CA PHE A 33 2.88 2.66 15.31
C PHE A 33 4.03 3.40 14.61
N MET A 34 5.11 2.67 14.33
CA MET A 34 6.21 3.12 13.48
C MET A 34 6.18 2.41 12.13
N PHE A 35 6.45 3.13 11.07
CA PHE A 35 6.33 2.58 9.72
C PHE A 35 7.40 3.09 8.76
N VAL A 36 7.61 2.28 7.72
CA VAL A 36 8.42 2.60 6.54
C VAL A 36 7.49 2.70 5.32
N GLU A 37 7.68 3.74 4.49
CA GLU A 37 7.00 3.95 3.21
C GLU A 37 8.00 3.87 2.05
N PRO A 38 8.10 2.73 1.32
CA PRO A 38 9.12 2.55 0.28
C PRO A 38 8.70 2.99 -1.14
N CYS A 39 7.50 3.53 -1.32
CA CYS A 39 7.01 4.12 -2.57
C CYS A 39 6.31 5.46 -2.27
N ALA A 40 7.03 6.33 -1.55
CA ALA A 40 6.44 7.50 -0.90
C ALA A 40 6.02 8.62 -1.86
N GLY A 41 6.52 8.62 -3.09
CA GLY A 41 6.18 9.60 -4.12
C GLY A 41 6.40 11.03 -3.65
N ASN A 42 5.30 11.76 -3.38
CA ASN A 42 5.33 13.12 -2.83
C ASN A 42 5.09 13.18 -1.30
N GLY A 43 5.08 12.05 -0.60
CA GLY A 43 4.87 11.98 0.84
C GLY A 43 3.43 12.11 1.31
N ALA A 44 2.44 12.09 0.41
CA ALA A 44 1.02 12.25 0.80
C ALA A 44 0.56 11.18 1.81
N LEU A 45 0.89 9.91 1.59
CA LEU A 45 0.56 8.83 2.51
C LEU A 45 1.29 8.99 3.85
N VAL A 46 2.58 9.32 3.83
CA VAL A 46 3.37 9.61 5.04
C VAL A 46 2.67 10.68 5.87
N ASN A 47 2.34 11.83 5.29
CA ASN A 47 1.70 12.95 6.00
C ASN A 47 0.37 12.54 6.64
N HIS A 48 -0.42 11.70 5.99
CA HIS A 48 -1.70 11.22 6.53
C HIS A 48 -1.50 10.24 7.69
N LEU A 49 -0.53 9.33 7.59
CA LEU A 49 -0.24 8.33 8.63
C LEU A 49 0.42 8.96 9.86
N GLU A 50 1.24 10.01 9.69
CA GLU A 50 1.91 10.71 10.79
C GLU A 50 0.95 11.49 11.70
N THR A 51 -0.33 11.56 11.37
CA THR A 51 -1.36 12.04 12.33
C THR A 51 -1.52 11.08 13.53
N LYS A 52 -1.08 9.83 13.43
CA LYS A 52 -1.20 8.80 14.47
C LYS A 52 0.05 7.94 14.69
N GLY A 53 0.96 7.91 13.75
CA GLY A 53 2.19 7.11 13.79
C GLY A 53 3.43 7.94 13.51
N LEU A 54 4.56 7.27 13.38
CA LEU A 54 5.85 7.87 13.05
C LEU A 54 6.46 7.17 11.84
N CYS A 55 6.76 7.93 10.79
CA CYS A 55 7.54 7.43 9.67
C CYS A 55 9.03 7.38 10.06
N THR A 56 9.62 6.19 10.08
CA THR A 56 11.03 6.02 10.38
C THR A 56 11.90 6.10 9.13
N TRP A 57 11.32 5.77 7.95
CA TRP A 57 12.00 5.84 6.67
C TRP A 57 10.99 6.02 5.54
N ALA A 58 11.21 7.04 4.70
CA ALA A 58 10.43 7.27 3.50
C ALA A 58 11.35 7.29 2.28
N SER A 59 11.06 6.48 1.28
CA SER A 59 11.84 6.41 0.04
C SER A 59 10.96 6.21 -1.20
N ASP A 60 11.52 6.51 -2.34
CA ASP A 60 10.93 6.27 -3.64
C ASP A 60 12.05 6.14 -4.68
N ILE A 61 11.83 5.39 -5.75
CA ILE A 61 12.80 5.32 -6.85
C ILE A 61 12.93 6.66 -7.59
N GLU A 62 11.89 7.50 -7.50
CA GLU A 62 11.83 8.85 -8.09
C GLU A 62 11.04 9.80 -7.16
N PRO A 63 11.67 10.27 -6.07
CA PRO A 63 11.00 11.14 -5.10
C PRO A 63 10.45 12.41 -5.74
N GLN A 64 9.24 12.82 -5.32
CA GLN A 64 8.55 14.03 -5.79
C GLN A 64 8.48 15.11 -4.71
N ALA A 65 9.18 14.93 -3.58
CA ALA A 65 9.25 15.91 -2.49
C ALA A 65 10.56 15.79 -1.73
N ASP A 66 10.96 16.87 -1.07
CA ASP A 66 12.12 16.88 -0.19
C ASP A 66 11.90 15.98 1.04
N GLY A 67 12.97 15.40 1.56
CA GLY A 67 12.94 14.54 2.74
C GLY A 67 12.59 13.07 2.44
N ILE A 68 12.33 12.73 1.18
CA ILE A 68 12.16 11.35 0.72
C ILE A 68 13.46 10.90 0.08
N PHE A 69 13.99 9.76 0.51
CA PHE A 69 15.25 9.22 -0.02
C PHE A 69 15.04 8.63 -1.42
N THR A 70 16.01 8.81 -2.31
CA THR A 70 16.04 8.08 -3.57
C THR A 70 16.57 6.67 -3.30
N TYR A 71 15.67 5.67 -3.32
CA TYR A 71 15.99 4.30 -2.94
C TYR A 71 15.01 3.30 -3.54
N ASP A 72 15.51 2.17 -4.02
CA ASP A 72 14.66 1.09 -4.52
C ASP A 72 14.20 0.20 -3.34
N TYR A 73 12.91 -0.07 -3.23
CA TYR A 73 12.37 -0.95 -2.17
C TYR A 73 12.99 -2.36 -2.18
N ASN A 74 13.51 -2.82 -3.31
CA ASN A 74 14.23 -4.10 -3.41
C ASN A 74 15.58 -4.09 -2.65
N GLU A 75 16.11 -2.92 -2.36
CA GLU A 75 17.35 -2.72 -1.62
C GLU A 75 17.13 -2.55 -0.11
N LEU A 76 15.87 -2.45 0.34
CA LEU A 76 15.55 -2.36 1.77
C LEU A 76 16.10 -3.56 2.54
N THR A 77 16.78 -3.26 3.62
CA THR A 77 17.38 -4.24 4.54
C THR A 77 16.77 -4.14 5.94
N GLU A 78 17.21 -4.98 6.84
CA GLU A 78 16.81 -4.91 8.25
C GLU A 78 17.22 -3.58 8.91
N GLU A 79 18.22 -2.87 8.37
CA GLU A 79 18.70 -1.61 8.94
C GLU A 79 17.64 -0.51 8.85
N GLU A 80 17.03 -0.32 7.66
CA GLU A 80 15.96 0.67 7.48
C GLU A 80 14.67 0.28 8.21
N LEU A 81 14.49 -1.01 8.48
CA LEU A 81 13.26 -1.59 9.04
C LEU A 81 13.32 -1.84 10.55
N ILE A 82 14.48 -1.62 11.20
CA ILE A 82 14.71 -2.07 12.58
C ILE A 82 13.69 -1.51 13.58
N GLU A 83 13.31 -0.25 13.43
CA GLU A 83 12.37 0.43 14.33
C GLU A 83 10.91 0.34 13.86
N ALA A 84 10.66 -0.12 12.64
CA ALA A 84 9.33 -0.13 12.08
C ALA A 84 8.49 -1.34 12.57
N ASP A 85 7.22 -1.09 12.89
CA ASP A 85 6.23 -2.12 13.12
C ASP A 85 5.68 -2.65 11.80
N TYR A 86 5.55 -1.76 10.81
CA TYR A 86 4.93 -2.04 9.51
C TYR A 86 5.71 -1.44 8.36
N ILE A 87 5.58 -2.06 7.19
CA ILE A 87 5.76 -1.40 5.91
C ILE A 87 4.36 -1.02 5.42
N ILE A 88 4.13 0.25 5.06
CA ILE A 88 2.82 0.74 4.60
C ILE A 88 3.03 1.52 3.32
N THR A 89 2.46 1.10 2.20
CA THR A 89 2.65 1.77 0.92
C THR A 89 1.50 1.59 -0.06
N ASN A 90 1.39 2.53 -0.99
CA ASN A 90 0.59 2.43 -2.20
C ASN A 90 1.55 2.14 -3.38
N PRO A 91 1.85 0.87 -3.67
CA PRO A 91 2.83 0.50 -4.69
C PRO A 91 2.25 0.67 -6.11
N PRO A 92 3.09 0.61 -7.15
CA PRO A 92 2.60 0.44 -8.52
C PRO A 92 1.70 -0.80 -8.65
N TRP A 93 0.54 -0.63 -9.32
CA TRP A 93 -0.46 -1.71 -9.44
C TRP A 93 -0.21 -2.68 -10.60
N ASP A 94 0.82 -2.45 -11.40
CA ASP A 94 1.25 -3.42 -12.42
C ASP A 94 1.64 -4.73 -11.74
N ARG A 95 1.02 -5.84 -12.16
CA ARG A 95 1.22 -7.16 -11.56
C ARG A 95 2.67 -7.64 -11.63
N LYS A 96 3.42 -7.20 -12.63
CA LYS A 96 4.85 -7.52 -12.77
C LYS A 96 5.70 -6.88 -11.67
N ILE A 97 5.21 -5.77 -11.09
CA ILE A 97 5.86 -5.07 -9.98
C ILE A 97 5.21 -5.49 -8.66
N LEU A 98 3.87 -5.44 -8.58
CA LEU A 98 3.12 -5.72 -7.36
C LEU A 98 3.40 -7.11 -6.76
N HIS A 99 3.40 -8.16 -7.58
CA HIS A 99 3.58 -9.52 -7.08
C HIS A 99 4.97 -9.75 -6.45
N PRO A 100 6.09 -9.38 -7.09
CA PRO A 100 7.39 -9.40 -6.41
C PRO A 100 7.45 -8.52 -5.16
N THR A 101 6.79 -7.35 -5.17
CA THR A 101 6.72 -6.45 -4.01
C THR A 101 6.05 -7.13 -2.80
N ILE A 102 4.91 -7.79 -3.00
CA ILE A 102 4.24 -8.56 -1.95
C ILE A 102 5.20 -9.55 -1.30
N VAL A 103 5.88 -10.37 -2.10
CA VAL A 103 6.78 -11.42 -1.60
C VAL A 103 8.00 -10.82 -0.90
N HIS A 104 8.60 -9.78 -1.49
CA HIS A 104 9.83 -9.19 -0.95
C HIS A 104 9.59 -8.50 0.39
N LEU A 105 8.57 -7.65 0.48
CA LEU A 105 8.33 -6.84 1.66
C LEU A 105 7.73 -7.67 2.81
N SER A 106 6.78 -8.58 2.54
CA SER A 106 6.11 -9.39 3.58
C SER A 106 7.05 -10.33 4.31
N LYS A 107 8.17 -10.72 3.71
CA LYS A 107 9.21 -11.52 4.38
C LYS A 107 9.96 -10.74 5.46
N GLN A 108 10.00 -9.43 5.33
CA GLN A 108 10.78 -8.57 6.20
C GLN A 108 9.95 -8.06 7.38
N LYS A 109 8.77 -7.52 7.12
CA LYS A 109 7.84 -6.96 8.13
C LYS A 109 6.39 -7.17 7.70
N PRO A 110 5.43 -7.13 8.62
CA PRO A 110 4.02 -7.00 8.27
C PRO A 110 3.81 -5.81 7.34
N THR A 111 3.22 -6.05 6.17
CA THR A 111 3.19 -5.09 5.07
C THR A 111 1.77 -4.78 4.64
N TRP A 112 1.35 -3.53 4.76
CA TRP A 112 0.10 -3.01 4.25
C TRP A 112 0.28 -2.43 2.85
N LEU A 113 -0.44 -2.98 1.88
CA LEU A 113 -0.42 -2.52 0.49
C LEU A 113 -1.81 -2.08 0.04
N LEU A 114 -1.88 -0.88 -0.56
CA LEU A 114 -3.11 -0.36 -1.17
C LEU A 114 -3.13 -0.64 -2.67
N PHE A 115 -4.09 -1.45 -3.14
CA PHE A 115 -4.28 -1.67 -4.57
C PHE A 115 -5.71 -2.14 -4.89
N ASP A 116 -5.98 -2.48 -6.16
CA ASP A 116 -7.33 -2.80 -6.60
C ASP A 116 -7.93 -4.00 -5.86
N SER A 117 -9.21 -3.91 -5.48
CA SER A 117 -9.89 -4.95 -4.72
C SER A 117 -10.35 -6.13 -5.58
N ASP A 118 -10.45 -5.98 -6.89
CA ASP A 118 -10.85 -7.07 -7.79
C ASP A 118 -9.72 -8.11 -7.95
N TRP A 119 -8.50 -7.78 -7.51
CA TRP A 119 -7.36 -8.69 -7.56
C TRP A 119 -7.60 -10.01 -6.82
N ILE A 120 -8.30 -9.99 -5.67
CA ILE A 120 -8.55 -11.21 -4.87
C ILE A 120 -9.33 -12.27 -5.64
N ASP A 121 -10.18 -11.86 -6.59
CA ASP A 121 -11.00 -12.75 -7.39
C ASP A 121 -10.26 -13.33 -8.62
N THR A 122 -9.01 -12.94 -8.81
CA THR A 122 -8.20 -13.43 -9.93
C THR A 122 -7.45 -14.71 -9.58
N LYS A 123 -7.16 -15.56 -10.59
CA LYS A 123 -6.29 -16.72 -10.40
C LYS A 123 -4.87 -16.34 -9.96
N GLN A 124 -4.44 -15.11 -10.26
CA GLN A 124 -3.10 -14.62 -9.93
C GLN A 124 -2.92 -14.37 -8.43
N SER A 125 -4.01 -14.14 -7.68
CA SER A 125 -3.92 -13.90 -6.23
C SER A 125 -3.63 -15.18 -5.42
N ILE A 126 -3.99 -16.34 -5.94
CA ILE A 126 -3.97 -17.64 -5.22
C ILE A 126 -2.65 -17.86 -4.43
N PRO A 127 -1.45 -17.73 -5.04
CA PRO A 127 -0.21 -18.01 -4.32
C PRO A 127 0.11 -17.00 -3.20
N TYR A 128 -0.53 -15.83 -3.20
CA TYR A 128 -0.25 -14.77 -2.22
C TYR A 128 -1.25 -14.75 -1.06
N MET A 129 -2.41 -15.38 -1.21
CA MET A 129 -3.45 -15.38 -0.18
C MET A 129 -3.04 -16.11 1.09
N THR A 130 -2.10 -17.06 1.02
CA THR A 130 -1.50 -17.72 2.20
C THR A 130 -0.71 -16.76 3.10
N MET A 131 -0.35 -15.58 2.58
CA MET A 131 0.34 -14.51 3.31
C MET A 131 -0.59 -13.35 3.67
N CYS A 132 -1.83 -13.33 3.18
CA CYS A 132 -2.77 -12.24 3.41
C CYS A 132 -3.62 -12.49 4.66
N SER A 133 -3.37 -11.72 5.73
CA SER A 133 -4.09 -11.87 7.01
C SER A 133 -5.33 -10.99 7.11
N LYS A 134 -5.33 -9.81 6.48
CA LYS A 134 -6.45 -8.88 6.51
C LYS A 134 -6.66 -8.20 5.16
N ILE A 135 -7.91 -7.91 4.86
CA ILE A 135 -8.33 -7.07 3.73
C ILE A 135 -9.29 -6.03 4.28
N VAL A 136 -8.98 -4.75 4.09
CA VAL A 136 -9.81 -3.62 4.52
C VAL A 136 -10.34 -2.91 3.28
N SER A 137 -11.65 -2.98 3.06
CA SER A 137 -12.28 -2.35 1.90
C SER A 137 -12.24 -0.82 2.01
N VAL A 138 -11.77 -0.18 0.96
CA VAL A 138 -11.79 1.28 0.80
C VAL A 138 -12.87 1.69 -0.19
N GLY A 139 -13.03 0.94 -1.26
CA GLY A 139 -13.97 1.23 -2.35
C GLY A 139 -13.39 2.21 -3.36
N ARG A 140 -14.27 2.94 -4.06
CA ARG A 140 -13.85 3.93 -5.06
C ARG A 140 -13.43 5.22 -4.40
N ILE A 141 -12.27 5.72 -4.78
CA ILE A 141 -11.70 6.97 -4.28
C ILE A 141 -11.40 7.94 -5.42
N LYS A 142 -11.26 9.21 -5.06
CA LYS A 142 -10.93 10.28 -6.01
C LYS A 142 -9.42 10.47 -6.03
N TRP A 143 -8.76 9.86 -6.99
CA TRP A 143 -7.31 9.99 -7.17
C TRP A 143 -6.89 11.37 -7.70
N PHE A 144 -7.78 12.05 -8.42
CA PHE A 144 -7.52 13.34 -9.06
C PHE A 144 -8.68 14.31 -8.78
N GLY A 145 -8.51 15.17 -7.79
CA GLY A 145 -9.48 16.24 -7.51
C GLY A 145 -10.91 15.71 -7.40
N ASN A 146 -11.80 16.14 -8.32
CA ASN A 146 -13.21 15.73 -8.29
C ASN A 146 -13.54 14.46 -9.11
N MET A 147 -12.56 13.87 -9.80
CA MET A 147 -12.81 12.68 -10.61
C MET A 147 -12.70 11.41 -9.78
N THR A 148 -13.82 10.73 -9.60
CA THR A 148 -13.84 9.43 -8.93
C THR A 148 -13.25 8.38 -9.85
N GLY A 149 -12.26 7.62 -9.36
CA GLY A 149 -11.73 6.45 -10.04
C GLY A 149 -12.83 5.41 -10.29
N LYS A 150 -12.67 4.61 -11.34
CA LYS A 150 -13.59 3.51 -11.66
C LYS A 150 -13.26 2.24 -10.88
N ASP A 151 -12.03 2.14 -10.39
CA ASP A 151 -11.53 0.94 -9.70
C ASP A 151 -11.81 1.05 -8.20
N ASN A 152 -12.29 -0.03 -7.62
CA ASN A 152 -12.34 -0.19 -6.17
C ASN A 152 -10.93 -0.51 -5.66
N CYS A 153 -10.60 -0.04 -4.48
CA CYS A 153 -9.35 -0.42 -3.82
C CYS A 153 -9.56 -0.92 -2.40
N ALA A 154 -8.57 -1.60 -1.89
CA ALA A 154 -8.54 -2.13 -0.54
C ALA A 154 -7.10 -2.13 -0.02
N TRP A 155 -6.97 -2.08 1.29
CA TRP A 155 -5.72 -2.36 1.98
C TRP A 155 -5.60 -3.86 2.24
N TYR A 156 -4.45 -4.42 1.94
CA TYR A 156 -4.10 -5.81 2.18
C TYR A 156 -2.96 -5.88 3.16
N LEU A 157 -3.12 -6.63 4.25
CA LEU A 157 -2.02 -6.94 5.17
C LEU A 157 -1.41 -8.28 4.80
N PHE A 158 -0.18 -8.22 4.30
CA PHE A 158 0.63 -9.41 4.07
C PHE A 158 1.65 -9.57 5.21
N ASP A 159 1.78 -10.80 5.67
CA ASP A 159 2.71 -11.19 6.72
C ASP A 159 3.29 -12.57 6.36
N LYS A 160 4.03 -13.18 7.28
CA LYS A 160 4.40 -14.58 7.19
C LYS A 160 3.14 -15.44 7.03
N GLU A 161 3.31 -16.73 6.76
CA GLU A 161 2.18 -17.65 6.59
C GLU A 161 1.07 -17.43 7.62
N VAL A 162 -0.15 -17.28 7.13
CA VAL A 162 -1.36 -17.09 7.95
C VAL A 162 -2.39 -18.16 7.62
N ASN A 163 -3.19 -18.54 8.61
CA ASN A 163 -4.21 -19.58 8.43
C ASN A 163 -5.50 -19.05 7.82
N ASN A 164 -5.84 -17.78 8.08
CA ASN A 164 -7.09 -17.15 7.68
C ASN A 164 -6.88 -15.74 7.18
N THR A 165 -7.70 -15.31 6.23
CA THR A 165 -7.82 -13.93 5.81
C THR A 165 -9.11 -13.35 6.38
N ILE A 166 -9.05 -12.25 7.12
CA ILE A 166 -10.24 -11.54 7.63
C ILE A 166 -10.53 -10.36 6.70
N PHE A 167 -11.76 -10.33 6.20
CA PHE A 167 -12.25 -9.22 5.39
C PHE A 167 -13.06 -8.23 6.23
N TYR A 168 -12.70 -6.96 6.15
CA TYR A 168 -13.41 -5.85 6.76
C TYR A 168 -14.10 -5.04 5.66
N GLY A 169 -15.43 -5.05 5.69
CA GLY A 169 -16.25 -4.31 4.74
C GLY A 169 -16.06 -2.80 4.89
N ARG A 170 -16.53 -2.07 3.88
CA ARG A 170 -16.51 -0.59 3.90
C ARG A 170 -17.45 -0.08 5.00
N THR A 171 -16.96 0.85 5.81
CA THR A 171 -17.72 1.57 6.85
C THR A 171 -18.08 2.97 6.38
#